data_1f1bedcd45fa55e07b53a7607ae53ca9
#
_entry.id   1f1bedcd45fa55e07b53a7607ae53ca9
#
_cell.length_a   1.000
_cell.length_b   1.000
_cell.length_c   1.000
_cell.angle_alpha   90.00
_cell.angle_beta   90.00
_cell.angle_gamma   90.00
#
_symmetry.space_group_name_H-M   'P 1'
#
loop_
_entity.id
_entity.type
_entity.pdbx_description
1 polymer ?
#
loop_
_entity_poly.entity_id
_entity_poly.type
_entity_poly.pdbx_seq_one_letter_code
_entity_poly.pdbx_strand_id
1 'polypeptide(L)'
;MADFALACAPEHGLIELYGHTAMQESMSKDFSFGHPFEQAYWWYGLSTAQKWRERRGLERRADWDEIIGRLAPLYESDGIYTAGIPLKPFSDQNVQKEFDPYNTPDLSGNKEVSKEEFQQKSKSDHPAVLGACGMLPKSPLYKDEVMERTLAWVMENWNWNTTWGWDYGMIAMAAARLYRPDVALEALLIDKGKNTYLVSGNNFQEPNRLRLYFPGNGALLNAVAMMCAGWDGCPDVLNPGFPKDGQWNVRWEDLRRMQ
;
A
#
# COMPACT_ATOMS: atom_id res chain seq x y z
N MET A 1 6.95 -9.89 17.76
CA MET A 1 5.92 -9.44 16.78
C MET A 1 5.08 -10.63 16.30
N ALA A 2 5.67 -11.69 15.75
CA ALA A 2 4.89 -12.87 15.34
C ALA A 2 4.09 -13.49 16.49
N ASP A 3 4.69 -13.61 17.68
CA ASP A 3 3.99 -14.10 18.88
C ASP A 3 2.81 -13.20 19.27
N PHE A 4 2.91 -11.89 19.04
CA PHE A 4 1.82 -10.95 19.27
C PHE A 4 0.68 -11.16 18.26
N ALA A 5 1.01 -11.35 16.97
CA ALA A 5 0.00 -11.60 15.96
C ALA A 5 -0.78 -12.90 16.21
N LEU A 6 -0.09 -13.97 16.68
CA LEU A 6 -0.74 -15.20 17.09
C LEU A 6 -1.59 -15.04 18.34
N ALA A 7 -1.11 -14.27 19.33
CA ALA A 7 -1.86 -14.02 20.56
C ALA A 7 -3.14 -13.20 20.34
N CYS A 8 -3.14 -12.36 19.28
CA CYS A 8 -4.28 -11.55 18.91
C CYS A 8 -5.15 -12.21 17.81
N ALA A 9 -4.71 -13.36 17.28
CA ALA A 9 -5.45 -14.05 16.25
C ALA A 9 -6.65 -14.81 16.83
N PRO A 10 -7.80 -14.86 16.14
CA PRO A 10 -8.87 -15.75 16.51
C PRO A 10 -8.36 -17.20 16.54
N GLU A 11 -8.93 -18.02 17.43
CA GLU A 11 -8.53 -19.44 17.56
C GLU A 11 -8.62 -20.17 16.21
N HIS A 12 -9.61 -19.80 15.41
CA HIS A 12 -9.78 -20.25 14.03
C HIS A 12 -10.16 -19.07 13.13
N GLY A 13 -9.65 -19.06 11.87
CA GLY A 13 -10.04 -18.07 10.88
C GLY A 13 -8.88 -17.19 10.37
N LEU A 14 -9.25 -16.16 9.63
CA LEU A 14 -8.31 -15.22 9.03
C LEU A 14 -7.80 -14.21 10.07
N ILE A 15 -6.57 -13.76 9.86
CA ILE A 15 -5.92 -12.74 10.69
C ILE A 15 -6.04 -11.40 9.97
N GLU A 16 -6.75 -10.47 10.60
CA GLU A 16 -6.82 -9.07 10.21
C GLU A 16 -6.02 -8.25 11.21
N LEU A 17 -5.09 -7.46 10.71
CA LEU A 17 -4.24 -6.65 11.57
C LEU A 17 -5.00 -5.44 12.06
N TYR A 18 -4.92 -5.23 13.34
CA TYR A 18 -5.48 -4.07 14.02
C TYR A 18 -4.34 -3.20 14.57
N GLY A 19 -4.51 -1.90 14.56
CA GLY A 19 -3.58 -0.98 15.17
C GLY A 19 -3.38 0.29 14.38
N HIS A 20 -2.30 0.98 14.68
CA HIS A 20 -1.96 2.22 14.02
C HIS A 20 -1.53 1.97 12.57
N THR A 21 -2.11 2.70 11.63
CA THR A 21 -1.65 2.70 10.25
C THR A 21 -0.53 3.72 10.09
N ALA A 22 0.63 3.25 9.68
CA ALA A 22 1.78 4.10 9.48
C ALA A 22 1.70 4.93 8.20
N MET A 23 0.87 4.51 7.23
CA MET A 23 0.84 5.12 5.91
C MET A 23 -0.39 5.97 5.62
N GLN A 24 -1.48 5.83 6.37
CA GLN A 24 -2.69 6.64 6.16
C GLN A 24 -3.29 7.01 7.50
N GLU A 25 -2.75 8.04 8.11
CA GLU A 25 -3.13 8.48 9.46
C GLU A 25 -4.60 8.90 9.55
N SER A 26 -5.19 9.36 8.44
CA SER A 26 -6.63 9.66 8.35
C SER A 26 -7.52 8.44 8.63
N MET A 27 -6.97 7.22 8.42
CA MET A 27 -7.62 5.94 8.65
C MET A 27 -7.07 5.27 9.93
N SER A 28 -7.02 6.03 11.02
CA SER A 28 -6.48 5.53 12.30
C SER A 28 -7.27 4.34 12.87
N LYS A 29 -6.68 3.69 13.87
CA LYS A 29 -7.29 2.58 14.62
C LYS A 29 -8.69 2.88 15.17
N ASP A 30 -9.06 4.16 15.29
CA ASP A 30 -10.36 4.58 15.78
C ASP A 30 -11.44 4.56 14.69
N PHE A 31 -11.06 4.31 13.45
CA PHE A 31 -11.95 4.28 12.28
C PHE A 31 -12.01 2.94 11.58
N SER A 32 -10.88 2.24 11.48
CA SER A 32 -10.76 1.05 10.65
C SER A 32 -9.65 0.11 11.10
N PHE A 33 -9.63 -1.07 10.51
CA PHE A 33 -8.63 -2.11 10.70
C PHE A 33 -8.39 -2.83 9.37
N GLY A 34 -7.51 -3.85 9.35
CA GLY A 34 -7.23 -4.62 8.14
C GLY A 34 -6.65 -3.75 7.02
N HIS A 35 -5.76 -2.80 7.37
CA HIS A 35 -5.18 -1.86 6.41
C HIS A 35 -4.34 -2.59 5.37
N PRO A 36 -4.55 -2.33 4.08
CA PRO A 36 -3.92 -3.08 2.98
C PRO A 36 -2.41 -3.13 3.02
N PHE A 37 -1.76 -1.99 3.30
CA PHE A 37 -0.30 -1.95 3.35
C PHE A 37 0.25 -2.79 4.50
N GLU A 38 -0.31 -2.67 5.69
CA GLU A 38 0.11 -3.42 6.88
C GLU A 38 -0.09 -4.92 6.67
N GLN A 39 -1.24 -5.35 6.12
CA GLN A 39 -1.49 -6.76 5.78
C GLN A 39 -0.43 -7.30 4.82
N ALA A 40 -0.16 -6.58 3.75
CA ALA A 40 0.84 -6.96 2.75
C ALA A 40 2.27 -6.91 3.33
N TYR A 41 2.57 -5.93 4.19
CA TYR A 41 3.88 -5.79 4.81
C TYR A 41 4.18 -6.92 5.81
N TRP A 42 3.20 -7.36 6.58
CA TRP A 42 3.35 -8.52 7.46
C TRP A 42 3.59 -9.80 6.67
N TRP A 43 2.82 -10.01 5.60
CA TRP A 43 3.06 -11.15 4.71
C TRP A 43 4.48 -11.13 4.14
N TYR A 44 4.91 -9.99 3.62
CA TYR A 44 6.25 -9.80 3.06
C TYR A 44 7.35 -10.01 4.10
N GLY A 45 7.20 -9.39 5.27
CA GLY A 45 8.18 -9.45 6.35
C GLY A 45 8.39 -10.87 6.86
N LEU A 46 7.31 -11.59 7.16
CA LEU A 46 7.38 -12.99 7.64
C LEU A 46 7.90 -13.92 6.55
N SER A 47 7.43 -13.79 5.31
CA SER A 47 7.90 -14.59 4.19
C SER A 47 9.39 -14.38 3.93
N THR A 48 9.87 -13.14 4.03
CA THR A 48 11.28 -12.81 3.89
C THR A 48 12.10 -13.37 5.04
N ALA A 49 11.61 -13.27 6.26
CA ALA A 49 12.28 -13.85 7.44
C ALA A 49 12.43 -15.37 7.33
N GLN A 50 11.41 -16.08 6.80
CA GLN A 50 11.50 -17.51 6.52
C GLN A 50 12.55 -17.82 5.45
N LYS A 51 12.59 -17.08 4.35
CA LYS A 51 13.64 -17.23 3.31
C LYS A 51 15.06 -17.01 3.88
N TRP A 52 15.22 -16.08 4.81
CA TRP A 52 16.50 -15.87 5.49
C TRP A 52 16.88 -17.04 6.42
N ARG A 53 15.92 -17.66 7.08
CA ARG A 53 16.16 -18.88 7.87
C ARG A 53 16.68 -20.00 6.98
N GLU A 54 15.99 -20.28 5.87
CA GLU A 54 16.38 -21.30 4.89
C GLU A 54 17.79 -21.05 4.33
N ARG A 55 18.12 -19.80 3.95
CA ARG A 55 19.49 -19.44 3.51
C ARG A 55 20.57 -19.73 4.55
N ARG A 56 20.22 -19.68 5.83
CA ARG A 56 21.12 -19.99 6.94
C ARG A 56 21.11 -21.46 7.34
N GLY A 57 20.43 -22.32 6.61
CA GLY A 57 20.28 -23.74 6.94
C GLY A 57 19.41 -24.01 8.18
N LEU A 58 18.55 -23.06 8.55
CA LEU A 58 17.60 -23.20 9.65
C LEU A 58 16.24 -23.62 9.11
N GLU A 59 15.54 -24.48 9.84
CA GLU A 59 14.17 -24.85 9.50
C GLU A 59 13.23 -23.66 9.57
N ARG A 60 12.19 -23.67 8.73
CA ARG A 60 11.10 -22.69 8.80
C ARG A 60 10.41 -22.82 10.15
N ARG A 61 9.89 -21.69 10.66
CA ARG A 61 9.06 -21.69 11.87
C ARG A 61 7.61 -21.94 11.48
N ALA A 62 7.03 -22.97 12.07
CA ALA A 62 5.64 -23.37 11.79
C ALA A 62 4.63 -22.31 12.21
N ASP A 63 4.88 -21.63 13.35
CA ASP A 63 4.04 -20.51 13.84
C ASP A 63 4.03 -19.30 12.88
N TRP A 64 5.14 -19.01 12.22
CA TRP A 64 5.19 -17.95 11.21
C TRP A 64 4.49 -18.35 9.92
N ASP A 65 4.60 -19.63 9.53
CA ASP A 65 3.88 -20.16 8.36
C ASP A 65 2.37 -20.18 8.60
N GLU A 66 1.94 -20.47 9.83
CA GLU A 66 0.54 -20.36 10.24
C GLU A 66 0.02 -18.93 10.05
N ILE A 67 0.74 -17.91 10.53
CA ILE A 67 0.35 -16.50 10.36
C ILE A 67 0.28 -16.15 8.87
N ILE A 68 1.33 -16.48 8.09
CA ILE A 68 1.39 -16.19 6.65
C ILE A 68 0.16 -16.77 5.94
N GLY A 69 -0.22 -18.01 6.28
CA GLY A 69 -1.34 -18.70 5.66
C GLY A 69 -2.72 -18.21 6.10
N ARG A 70 -2.81 -17.50 7.24
CA ARG A 70 -4.06 -17.00 7.82
C ARG A 70 -4.26 -15.50 7.66
N LEU A 71 -3.27 -14.74 7.12
CA LEU A 71 -3.47 -13.32 6.84
C LEU A 71 -4.65 -13.14 5.87
N ALA A 72 -5.58 -12.27 6.27
CA ALA A 72 -6.76 -11.97 5.47
C ALA A 72 -6.38 -11.33 4.13
N PRO A 73 -7.10 -11.67 3.04
CA PRO A 73 -7.03 -10.90 1.80
C PRO A 73 -7.38 -9.42 2.03
N LEU A 74 -6.89 -8.56 1.16
CA LEU A 74 -7.25 -7.13 1.23
C LEU A 74 -8.77 -6.98 1.07
N TYR A 75 -9.35 -6.11 1.90
CA TYR A 75 -10.80 -5.91 1.90
C TYR A 75 -11.27 -5.18 0.64
N GLU A 76 -12.20 -5.82 -0.07
CA GLU A 76 -12.80 -5.31 -1.29
C GLU A 76 -14.22 -4.81 -1.01
N SER A 77 -14.54 -3.60 -1.46
CA SER A 77 -15.90 -3.06 -1.47
C SER A 77 -16.14 -2.33 -2.79
N ASP A 78 -17.33 -2.53 -3.37
CA ASP A 78 -17.72 -1.89 -4.62
C ASP A 78 -16.72 -2.11 -5.79
N GLY A 79 -16.02 -3.26 -5.76
CA GLY A 79 -15.09 -3.67 -6.82
C GLY A 79 -13.70 -3.04 -6.73
N ILE A 80 -13.36 -2.36 -5.64
CA ILE A 80 -12.04 -1.80 -5.35
C ILE A 80 -11.55 -2.22 -3.96
N TYR A 81 -10.26 -2.19 -3.72
CA TYR A 81 -9.72 -2.29 -2.37
C TYR A 81 -9.86 -0.97 -1.65
N THR A 82 -10.34 -1.02 -0.41
CA THR A 82 -10.50 0.16 0.44
C THR A 82 -9.28 0.39 1.33
N ALA A 83 -9.18 1.56 1.94
CA ALA A 83 -8.10 1.91 2.86
C ALA A 83 -8.10 1.08 4.16
N GLY A 84 -9.20 0.41 4.46
CA GLY A 84 -9.40 -0.46 5.61
C GLY A 84 -10.85 -0.89 5.73
N ILE A 85 -11.14 -1.72 6.72
CA ILE A 85 -12.48 -2.17 7.07
C ILE A 85 -13.03 -1.23 8.15
N PRO A 86 -14.22 -0.63 7.98
CA PRO A 86 -14.79 0.26 9.01
C PRO A 86 -15.09 -0.51 10.30
N LEU A 87 -14.72 0.08 11.45
CA LEU A 87 -14.91 -0.54 12.78
C LEU A 87 -16.38 -0.80 13.13
N LYS A 88 -17.28 0.06 12.64
CA LYS A 88 -18.74 -0.14 12.75
C LYS A 88 -19.29 -0.04 11.35
N PRO A 89 -19.67 -1.19 10.74
CA PRO A 89 -20.26 -1.16 9.40
C PRO A 89 -21.56 -0.37 9.42
N PHE A 90 -21.72 0.48 8.44
CA PHE A 90 -22.89 1.32 8.23
C PHE A 90 -24.12 0.44 8.00
N SER A 91 -24.85 0.12 9.03
CA SER A 91 -26.13 -0.61 8.99
C SER A 91 -26.14 -2.01 8.36
N ASP A 92 -25.05 -2.59 7.92
CA ASP A 92 -25.03 -3.94 7.36
C ASP A 92 -24.75 -4.98 8.46
N GLN A 93 -25.81 -5.54 9.01
CA GLN A 93 -25.75 -6.53 10.11
C GLN A 93 -24.99 -7.82 9.74
N ASN A 94 -24.63 -8.01 8.47
CA ASN A 94 -23.94 -9.21 8.01
C ASN A 94 -22.43 -9.16 8.26
N VAL A 95 -21.81 -7.99 8.26
CA VAL A 95 -20.38 -7.84 8.55
C VAL A 95 -20.08 -8.09 10.04
N GLN A 96 -21.03 -7.82 10.93
CA GLN A 96 -20.88 -8.05 12.37
C GLN A 96 -20.83 -9.54 12.77
N LYS A 97 -21.29 -10.46 11.92
CA LYS A 97 -21.35 -11.89 12.26
C LYS A 97 -20.03 -12.63 12.08
N GLU A 98 -19.13 -12.09 11.28
CA GLU A 98 -17.78 -12.67 11.06
C GLU A 98 -16.71 -12.07 11.98
N PHE A 99 -17.07 -11.10 12.79
CA PHE A 99 -16.17 -10.42 13.69
C PHE A 99 -16.01 -11.19 14.99
N ASP A 100 -14.78 -11.60 15.32
CA ASP A 100 -14.51 -12.21 16.62
C ASP A 100 -14.47 -11.12 17.71
N PRO A 101 -15.45 -11.07 18.63
CA PRO A 101 -15.51 -10.04 19.65
C PRO A 101 -14.37 -10.14 20.68
N TYR A 102 -13.61 -11.26 20.70
CA TYR A 102 -12.51 -11.44 21.64
C TYR A 102 -11.20 -10.79 21.17
N ASN A 103 -11.07 -10.48 19.89
CA ASN A 103 -9.88 -9.86 19.30
C ASN A 103 -10.09 -8.40 18.89
N THR A 104 -11.28 -7.88 19.02
CA THR A 104 -11.50 -6.44 18.90
C THR A 104 -11.18 -5.75 20.21
N PRO A 105 -10.34 -4.70 20.19
CA PRO A 105 -10.19 -3.84 21.35
C PRO A 105 -11.53 -3.29 21.79
N ASP A 106 -11.66 -2.98 23.07
CA ASP A 106 -12.85 -2.29 23.58
C ASP A 106 -13.09 -0.99 22.83
N LEU A 107 -14.05 -1.01 21.92
CA LEU A 107 -14.46 0.11 21.08
C LEU A 107 -15.67 0.84 21.67
N SER A 108 -16.06 0.54 22.89
CA SER A 108 -17.25 1.11 23.55
C SER A 108 -17.22 2.63 23.67
N GLY A 109 -16.01 3.24 23.61
CA GLY A 109 -15.82 4.69 23.59
C GLY A 109 -15.69 5.33 22.22
N ASN A 110 -15.64 4.54 21.13
CA ASN A 110 -15.40 5.07 19.81
C ASN A 110 -16.64 5.73 19.22
N LYS A 111 -16.45 6.92 18.67
CA LYS A 111 -17.48 7.66 17.96
C LYS A 111 -17.97 6.86 16.75
N GLU A 112 -19.28 6.82 16.57
CA GLU A 112 -19.87 6.30 15.34
C GLU A 112 -19.43 7.16 14.15
N VAL A 113 -18.82 6.55 13.14
CA VAL A 113 -18.35 7.23 11.93
C VAL A 113 -19.41 7.02 10.85
N SER A 114 -19.87 8.10 10.23
CA SER A 114 -20.81 7.98 9.11
C SER A 114 -20.13 7.38 7.87
N LYS A 115 -20.95 6.84 6.96
CA LYS A 115 -20.45 6.34 5.67
C LYS A 115 -19.72 7.44 4.90
N GLU A 116 -20.26 8.64 4.92
CA GLU A 116 -19.70 9.80 4.24
C GLU A 116 -18.36 10.23 4.86
N GLU A 117 -18.26 10.23 6.19
CA GLU A 117 -17.00 10.54 6.88
C GLU A 117 -15.92 9.47 6.57
N PHE A 118 -16.29 8.19 6.60
CA PHE A 118 -15.38 7.10 6.22
C PHE A 118 -14.90 7.25 4.78
N GLN A 119 -15.80 7.52 3.83
CA GLN A 119 -15.44 7.74 2.43
C GLN A 119 -14.54 8.95 2.24
N GLN A 120 -14.75 10.04 2.97
CA GLN A 120 -13.88 11.22 2.90
C GLN A 120 -12.48 10.93 3.46
N LYS A 121 -12.39 10.22 4.57
CA LYS A 121 -11.11 9.84 5.17
C LYS A 121 -10.36 8.82 4.32
N SER A 122 -11.07 7.85 3.73
CA SER A 122 -10.46 6.79 2.92
C SER A 122 -9.84 7.27 1.61
N LYS A 123 -10.16 8.49 1.15
CA LYS A 123 -9.56 9.14 -0.03
C LYS A 123 -8.69 10.35 0.31
N SER A 124 -8.22 10.43 1.53
CA SER A 124 -7.38 11.53 2.02
C SER A 124 -6.07 10.98 2.56
N ASP A 125 -5.07 11.86 2.70
CA ASP A 125 -3.73 11.53 3.14
C ASP A 125 -2.99 10.64 2.11
N HIS A 126 -2.26 9.64 2.52
CA HIS A 126 -1.54 8.74 1.63
C HIS A 126 -2.47 7.69 1.02
N PRO A 127 -2.44 7.42 -0.29
CA PRO A 127 -3.16 6.30 -0.90
C PRO A 127 -2.48 4.95 -0.59
N ALA A 128 -2.41 4.62 0.69
CA ALA A 128 -1.66 3.49 1.25
C ALA A 128 -2.07 2.14 0.69
N VAL A 129 -3.32 2.01 0.23
CA VAL A 129 -3.81 0.81 -0.46
C VAL A 129 -2.93 0.44 -1.66
N LEU A 130 -2.43 1.44 -2.41
CA LEU A 130 -1.51 1.21 -3.53
C LEU A 130 -0.10 0.83 -3.07
N GLY A 131 0.28 1.16 -1.85
CA GLY A 131 1.56 0.76 -1.27
C GLY A 131 1.71 -0.77 -1.16
N ALA A 132 0.61 -1.48 -0.94
CA ALA A 132 0.59 -2.95 -0.92
C ALA A 132 1.03 -3.59 -2.26
N CYS A 133 0.83 -2.87 -3.36
CA CYS A 133 1.24 -3.29 -4.70
C CYS A 133 2.56 -2.63 -5.13
N GLY A 134 2.68 -1.30 -4.95
CA GLY A 134 3.79 -0.52 -5.50
C GLY A 134 5.10 -0.71 -4.74
N MET A 135 5.06 -0.61 -3.43
CA MET A 135 6.25 -0.63 -2.58
C MET A 135 6.69 -2.03 -2.19
N LEU A 136 5.80 -2.99 -2.21
CA LEU A 136 6.03 -4.38 -1.81
C LEU A 136 5.99 -5.32 -3.01
N PRO A 137 6.70 -6.46 -2.96
CA PRO A 137 6.55 -7.51 -3.96
C PRO A 137 5.12 -8.03 -4.01
N LYS A 138 4.75 -8.63 -5.14
CA LYS A 138 3.45 -9.28 -5.30
C LYS A 138 3.17 -10.25 -4.15
N SER A 139 2.02 -10.06 -3.51
CA SER A 139 1.50 -10.96 -2.48
C SER A 139 0.23 -11.68 -2.95
N PRO A 140 -0.12 -12.83 -2.36
CA PRO A 140 -1.37 -13.52 -2.65
C PRO A 140 -2.61 -12.83 -2.05
N LEU A 141 -2.41 -11.73 -1.31
CA LEU A 141 -3.50 -11.06 -0.59
C LEU A 141 -4.35 -10.16 -1.48
N TYR A 142 -3.96 -9.92 -2.73
CA TYR A 142 -4.73 -9.11 -3.66
C TYR A 142 -4.70 -9.67 -5.09
N LYS A 143 -5.74 -9.30 -5.86
CA LYS A 143 -5.92 -9.59 -7.29
C LYS A 143 -5.55 -8.36 -8.10
N ASP A 144 -4.80 -8.55 -9.19
CA ASP A 144 -4.35 -7.43 -10.02
C ASP A 144 -5.50 -6.65 -10.64
N GLU A 145 -6.57 -7.33 -11.05
CA GLU A 145 -7.73 -6.71 -11.68
C GLU A 145 -8.49 -5.77 -10.73
N VAL A 146 -8.53 -6.12 -9.44
CA VAL A 146 -9.14 -5.28 -8.41
C VAL A 146 -8.20 -4.11 -8.06
N MET A 147 -6.91 -4.38 -7.99
CA MET A 147 -5.90 -3.35 -7.71
C MET A 147 -5.81 -2.33 -8.86
N GLU A 148 -5.98 -2.77 -10.10
CA GLU A 148 -6.03 -1.88 -11.26
C GLU A 148 -7.24 -0.94 -11.21
N ARG A 149 -8.43 -1.46 -10.86
CA ARG A 149 -9.61 -0.62 -10.63
C ARG A 149 -9.40 0.33 -9.45
N THR A 150 -8.72 -0.12 -8.40
CA THR A 150 -8.35 0.71 -7.25
C THR A 150 -7.41 1.84 -7.66
N LEU A 151 -6.40 1.55 -8.48
CA LEU A 151 -5.50 2.57 -9.03
C LEU A 151 -6.28 3.61 -9.84
N ALA A 152 -7.16 3.19 -10.75
CA ALA A 152 -7.98 4.08 -11.55
C ALA A 152 -8.88 4.96 -10.66
N TRP A 153 -9.50 4.37 -9.65
CA TRP A 153 -10.33 5.10 -8.69
C TRP A 153 -9.52 6.13 -7.89
N VAL A 154 -8.31 5.79 -7.45
CA VAL A 154 -7.42 6.72 -6.73
C VAL A 154 -7.05 7.89 -7.64
N MET A 155 -6.63 7.63 -8.87
CA MET A 155 -6.27 8.69 -9.83
C MET A 155 -7.41 9.69 -10.08
N GLU A 156 -8.64 9.22 -10.08
CA GLU A 156 -9.83 10.03 -10.33
C GLU A 156 -10.35 10.76 -9.07
N ASN A 157 -10.33 10.10 -7.90
CA ASN A 157 -11.13 10.52 -6.74
C ASN A 157 -10.30 11.01 -5.56
N TRP A 158 -8.97 10.84 -5.55
CA TRP A 158 -8.15 11.16 -4.39
C TRP A 158 -8.09 12.64 -4.09
N ASN A 159 -8.08 12.98 -2.81
CA ASN A 159 -7.91 14.38 -2.37
C ASN A 159 -6.41 14.76 -2.43
N TRP A 160 -5.96 15.18 -3.60
CA TRP A 160 -4.56 15.54 -3.86
C TRP A 160 -4.00 16.64 -2.96
N ASN A 161 -4.86 17.45 -2.33
CA ASN A 161 -4.40 18.49 -1.40
C ASN A 161 -3.89 17.92 -0.07
N THR A 162 -4.21 16.67 0.22
CA THR A 162 -3.80 15.98 1.46
C THR A 162 -2.58 15.07 1.27
N THR A 163 -2.16 14.83 0.04
CA THR A 163 -1.03 13.96 -0.29
C THR A 163 0.32 14.54 0.16
N TRP A 164 1.33 13.67 0.15
CA TRP A 164 2.71 14.02 0.42
C TRP A 164 3.59 13.71 -0.79
N GLY A 165 4.77 14.33 -0.85
CA GLY A 165 5.63 14.22 -2.02
C GLY A 165 6.06 12.80 -2.40
N TRP A 166 6.05 11.84 -1.48
CA TRP A 166 6.41 10.44 -1.76
C TRP A 166 5.26 9.59 -2.34
N ASP A 167 4.02 10.06 -2.23
CA ASP A 167 2.85 9.34 -2.74
C ASP A 167 2.92 9.14 -4.25
N TYR A 168 3.40 10.13 -4.97
CA TYR A 168 3.45 10.11 -6.43
C TYR A 168 4.39 9.02 -6.96
N GLY A 169 5.55 8.84 -6.33
CA GLY A 169 6.45 7.73 -6.62
C GLY A 169 5.85 6.37 -6.24
N MET A 170 5.14 6.28 -5.12
CA MET A 170 4.44 5.05 -4.71
C MET A 170 3.35 4.68 -5.72
N ILE A 171 2.53 5.63 -6.15
CA ILE A 171 1.49 5.41 -7.17
C ILE A 171 2.13 4.97 -8.48
N ALA A 172 3.22 5.61 -8.91
CA ALA A 172 3.93 5.24 -10.12
C ALA A 172 4.48 3.82 -10.07
N MET A 173 5.02 3.38 -8.93
CA MET A 173 5.46 2.00 -8.74
C MET A 173 4.29 1.01 -8.81
N ALA A 174 3.15 1.34 -8.19
CA ALA A 174 1.94 0.53 -8.28
C ALA A 174 1.44 0.42 -9.73
N ALA A 175 1.35 1.54 -10.44
CA ALA A 175 0.94 1.58 -11.83
C ALA A 175 1.88 0.76 -12.73
N ALA A 176 3.20 0.87 -12.53
CA ALA A 176 4.16 0.08 -13.30
C ALA A 176 3.97 -1.43 -13.07
N ARG A 177 3.80 -1.88 -11.82
CA ARG A 177 3.56 -3.30 -11.47
C ARG A 177 2.23 -3.83 -12.04
N LEU A 178 1.26 -2.95 -12.24
CA LEU A 178 -0.03 -3.25 -12.88
C LEU A 178 0.01 -3.10 -14.41
N TYR A 179 1.21 -2.98 -15.00
CA TYR A 179 1.42 -2.83 -16.43
C TYR A 179 0.75 -1.60 -17.05
N ARG A 180 0.64 -0.52 -16.27
CA ARG A 180 0.10 0.78 -16.66
C ARG A 180 1.21 1.85 -16.69
N PRO A 181 2.19 1.73 -17.60
CA PRO A 181 3.30 2.69 -17.69
C PRO A 181 2.85 4.11 -18.02
N ASP A 182 1.74 4.27 -18.71
CA ASP A 182 1.05 5.54 -18.97
C ASP A 182 0.65 6.23 -17.65
N VAL A 183 -0.04 5.51 -16.77
CA VAL A 183 -0.46 6.02 -15.47
C VAL A 183 0.75 6.23 -14.53
N ALA A 184 1.79 5.40 -14.66
CA ALA A 184 3.02 5.59 -13.88
C ALA A 184 3.68 6.94 -14.19
N LEU A 185 3.79 7.31 -15.45
CA LEU A 185 4.29 8.62 -15.87
C LEU A 185 3.34 9.76 -15.47
N GLU A 186 2.04 9.58 -15.66
CA GLU A 186 1.04 10.55 -15.23
C GLU A 186 1.21 10.86 -13.73
N ALA A 187 1.34 9.84 -12.88
CA ALA A 187 1.54 10.02 -11.44
C ALA A 187 2.81 10.81 -11.11
N LEU A 188 3.93 10.54 -11.79
CA LEU A 188 5.17 11.27 -11.57
C LEU A 188 5.11 12.73 -12.05
N LEU A 189 4.30 13.01 -13.06
CA LEU A 189 4.21 14.32 -13.70
C LEU A 189 2.98 15.12 -13.27
N ILE A 190 2.15 14.60 -12.39
CA ILE A 190 0.95 15.29 -11.90
C ILE A 190 1.31 16.62 -11.25
N ASP A 191 0.74 17.72 -11.78
CA ASP A 191 0.95 19.07 -11.24
C ASP A 191 -0.12 19.39 -10.19
N LYS A 192 -0.07 18.69 -9.08
CA LYS A 192 -1.02 18.84 -7.97
C LYS A 192 -0.37 18.55 -6.63
N GLY A 193 -1.01 19.08 -5.59
CA GLY A 193 -0.62 18.81 -4.22
C GLY A 193 0.82 19.18 -3.94
N LYS A 194 1.58 18.21 -3.46
CA LYS A 194 2.96 18.40 -3.00
C LYS A 194 4.00 17.73 -3.92
N ASN A 195 3.64 17.46 -5.16
CA ASN A 195 4.54 16.97 -6.20
C ASN A 195 5.35 18.13 -6.81
N THR A 196 6.00 18.91 -5.96
CA THR A 196 6.74 20.10 -6.35
C THR A 196 8.23 19.91 -6.05
N TYR A 197 9.07 20.23 -7.03
CA TYR A 197 10.54 20.17 -6.88
C TYR A 197 11.13 21.56 -7.07
N LEU A 198 12.00 21.93 -6.15
CA LEU A 198 12.74 23.20 -6.20
C LEU A 198 13.83 23.15 -7.28
N VAL A 199 14.37 24.32 -7.63
CA VAL A 199 15.53 24.43 -8.56
C VAL A 199 16.72 23.59 -8.09
N SER A 200 16.86 23.40 -6.76
CA SER A 200 17.88 22.54 -6.15
C SER A 200 17.63 21.03 -6.36
N GLY A 201 16.50 20.64 -6.96
CA GLY A 201 16.09 19.25 -7.13
C GLY A 201 15.40 18.61 -5.92
N ASN A 202 15.26 19.32 -4.80
CA ASN A 202 14.63 18.79 -3.61
C ASN A 202 13.10 18.88 -3.71
N ASN A 203 12.41 17.83 -3.30
CA ASN A 203 10.96 17.87 -3.13
C ASN A 203 10.59 18.87 -2.04
N PHE A 204 9.58 19.70 -2.31
CA PHE A 204 9.08 20.74 -1.44
C PHE A 204 7.72 20.35 -0.89
N GLN A 205 7.61 20.24 0.44
CA GLN A 205 6.39 19.84 1.10
C GLN A 205 5.61 21.03 1.69
N GLU A 206 6.28 21.85 2.49
CA GLU A 206 5.66 22.98 3.19
C GLU A 206 6.67 24.13 3.40
N PRO A 207 6.22 25.41 3.30
CA PRO A 207 7.13 26.55 3.36
C PRO A 207 7.81 26.76 4.72
N ASN A 208 7.12 26.43 5.80
CA ASN A 208 7.59 26.80 7.15
C ASN A 208 8.21 25.62 7.91
N ARG A 209 7.97 24.37 7.49
CA ARG A 209 8.37 23.17 8.24
C ARG A 209 9.20 22.20 7.42
N LEU A 210 8.78 21.89 6.18
CA LEU A 210 9.36 20.83 5.37
C LEU A 210 9.69 21.34 3.95
N ARG A 211 10.61 22.28 3.88
CA ARG A 211 11.09 22.83 2.60
C ARG A 211 11.94 21.84 1.80
N LEU A 212 12.55 20.88 2.48
CA LEU A 212 13.32 19.78 1.91
C LEU A 212 12.69 18.48 2.41
N TYR A 213 12.03 17.77 1.52
CA TYR A 213 11.32 16.55 1.87
C TYR A 213 11.91 15.34 1.14
N PHE A 214 12.97 14.79 1.70
CA PHE A 214 13.73 13.68 1.10
C PHE A 214 12.92 12.41 0.83
N PRO A 215 11.88 12.04 1.60
CA PRO A 215 11.02 10.92 1.21
C PRO A 215 10.42 11.07 -0.19
N GLY A 216 10.04 12.29 -0.60
CA GLY A 216 9.57 12.56 -1.96
C GLY A 216 10.67 12.30 -3.02
N ASN A 217 11.89 12.76 -2.76
CA ASN A 217 13.03 12.47 -3.64
C ASN A 217 13.32 10.96 -3.71
N GLY A 218 13.31 10.27 -2.56
CA GLY A 218 13.55 8.83 -2.51
C GLY A 218 12.49 8.04 -3.29
N ALA A 219 11.22 8.40 -3.16
CA ALA A 219 10.14 7.74 -3.87
C ALA A 219 10.22 7.97 -5.39
N LEU A 220 10.52 9.20 -5.84
CA LEU A 220 10.76 9.50 -7.25
C LEU A 220 11.90 8.64 -7.82
N LEU A 221 13.05 8.61 -7.14
CA LEU A 221 14.20 7.84 -7.61
C LEU A 221 13.92 6.35 -7.65
N ASN A 222 13.25 5.81 -6.64
CA ASN A 222 12.87 4.39 -6.60
C ASN A 222 11.89 4.06 -7.73
N ALA A 223 10.89 4.90 -7.97
CA ALA A 223 9.93 4.69 -9.05
C ALA A 223 10.62 4.69 -10.42
N VAL A 224 11.46 5.69 -10.70
CA VAL A 224 12.20 5.77 -11.96
C VAL A 224 13.16 4.58 -12.12
N ALA A 225 13.89 4.20 -11.07
CA ALA A 225 14.79 3.05 -11.10
C ALA A 225 14.03 1.74 -11.38
N MET A 226 12.88 1.53 -10.74
CA MET A 226 12.03 0.36 -10.99
C MET A 226 11.46 0.37 -12.41
N MET A 227 10.99 1.51 -12.90
CA MET A 227 10.48 1.64 -14.26
C MET A 227 11.55 1.37 -15.33
N CYS A 228 12.80 1.72 -15.04
CA CYS A 228 13.96 1.45 -15.92
C CYS A 228 14.37 -0.03 -15.88
N ALA A 229 14.75 -0.51 -14.69
CA ALA A 229 15.39 -1.83 -14.53
C ALA A 229 14.36 -2.97 -14.41
N GLY A 230 13.10 -2.65 -14.13
CA GLY A 230 12.04 -3.63 -13.89
C GLY A 230 11.95 -4.14 -12.46
N TRP A 231 11.09 -5.11 -12.26
CA TRP A 231 10.79 -5.76 -10.99
C TRP A 231 10.64 -7.28 -11.19
N ASP A 232 10.62 -8.03 -10.12
CA ASP A 232 10.41 -9.47 -10.20
C ASP A 232 9.03 -9.79 -10.81
N GLY A 233 9.03 -10.55 -11.90
CA GLY A 233 7.83 -10.88 -12.66
C GLY A 233 7.42 -9.84 -13.71
N CYS A 234 8.17 -8.76 -13.92
CA CYS A 234 7.88 -7.81 -15.00
C CYS A 234 8.11 -8.46 -16.39
N PRO A 235 7.52 -7.89 -17.45
CA PRO A 235 7.80 -8.33 -18.82
C PRO A 235 9.30 -8.27 -19.14
N ASP A 236 9.77 -9.23 -19.93
CA ASP A 236 11.17 -9.25 -20.37
C ASP A 236 11.39 -8.31 -21.57
N VAL A 237 11.23 -7.03 -21.29
CA VAL A 237 11.44 -5.93 -22.24
C VAL A 237 12.32 -4.85 -21.61
N LEU A 238 13.05 -4.11 -22.42
CA LEU A 238 13.84 -2.98 -21.96
C LEU A 238 12.93 -1.89 -21.40
N ASN A 239 13.27 -1.35 -20.20
CA ASN A 239 12.52 -0.29 -19.53
C ASN A 239 11.01 -0.62 -19.37
N PRO A 240 10.65 -1.69 -18.67
CA PRO A 240 9.29 -2.23 -18.66
C PRO A 240 8.25 -1.26 -18.09
N GLY A 241 8.66 -0.31 -17.25
CA GLY A 241 7.78 0.69 -16.66
C GLY A 241 7.56 1.95 -17.52
N PHE A 242 8.12 2.02 -18.73
CA PHE A 242 7.91 3.14 -19.63
C PHE A 242 7.04 2.76 -20.82
N PRO A 243 6.18 3.66 -21.33
CA PRO A 243 5.40 3.45 -22.54
C PRO A 243 6.29 3.13 -23.76
N LYS A 244 5.76 2.34 -24.69
CA LYS A 244 6.44 1.95 -25.94
C LYS A 244 5.92 2.72 -27.16
N ASP A 245 5.48 3.93 -26.96
CA ASP A 245 4.90 4.83 -27.96
C ASP A 245 5.94 5.64 -28.78
N GLY A 246 7.23 5.42 -28.49
CA GLY A 246 8.33 6.11 -29.16
C GLY A 246 8.63 7.52 -28.61
N GLN A 247 7.89 8.00 -27.63
CA GLN A 247 8.12 9.33 -27.05
C GLN A 247 9.24 9.33 -25.98
N TRP A 248 9.64 8.15 -25.48
CA TRP A 248 10.61 8.02 -24.41
C TRP A 248 11.88 7.35 -24.86
N ASN A 249 13.01 8.02 -24.67
CA ASN A 249 14.36 7.48 -24.84
C ASN A 249 15.00 7.30 -23.48
N VAL A 250 14.90 6.10 -22.92
CA VAL A 250 15.32 5.79 -21.55
C VAL A 250 16.66 5.08 -21.55
N ARG A 251 17.64 5.64 -20.82
CA ARG A 251 18.97 5.04 -20.62
C ARG A 251 19.30 5.07 -19.13
N TRP A 252 19.94 4.02 -18.67
CA TRP A 252 20.37 3.87 -17.29
C TRP A 252 21.58 2.96 -17.19
N GLU A 253 22.30 3.04 -16.06
CA GLU A 253 23.48 2.24 -15.77
C GLU A 253 23.39 1.70 -14.34
N ASP A 254 23.89 0.48 -14.13
CA ASP A 254 24.06 -0.18 -12.81
C ASP A 254 22.81 -0.32 -11.93
N LEU A 255 21.61 -0.15 -12.48
CA LEU A 255 20.37 -0.44 -11.77
C LEU A 255 20.12 -1.96 -11.74
N ARG A 256 19.44 -2.40 -10.70
CA ARG A 256 18.99 -3.80 -10.55
C ARG A 256 17.48 -3.87 -10.49
N ARG A 257 16.93 -5.00 -10.93
CA ARG A 257 15.51 -5.28 -10.77
C ARG A 257 15.12 -5.18 -9.29
N MET A 258 14.00 -4.56 -9.03
CA MET A 258 13.38 -4.49 -7.71
C MET A 258 12.66 -5.82 -7.41
N GLN A 259 12.61 -6.23 -6.14
CA GLN A 259 11.83 -7.40 -5.72
C GLN A 259 10.33 -7.19 -5.92
#